data_9c3954be10170e9228c71556777c6038
#
_entry.id   9c3954be10170e9228c71556777c6038
#
_cell.length_a   1.000
_cell.length_b   1.000
_cell.length_c   1.000
_cell.angle_alpha   90.00
_cell.angle_beta   90.00
_cell.angle_gamma   90.00
#
_symmetry.space_group_name_H-M   'P 1'
#
loop_
_entity.id
_entity.type
_entity.pdbx_description
1 polymer ?
#
loop_
_entity_poly.entity_id
_entity_poly.type
_entity_poly.pdbx_seq_one_letter_code
_entity_poly.pdbx_strand_id
1 'polypeptide(L)'
;MGEFNIPKRLHTLRLGQSEGESPVSADFVENLADHYVTSKREIADYPPMAGIGRGLAYVGPPGSGKTTEATKTLIEIYYTHNLPVFFITFAGYISMRKEQWGLNNRPGTEDRWSDIQSTIDSVKNTPVLLLDDVGKEMDGVSGFAAKELDLLLRQRHADALPTIVTTNIPLSQWDTTYNASMGSFAREAFTRIVMADKDRRC
;
A
#
# COMPACT_ATOMS: atom_id res chain seq x y z
N MET A 1 5.20 -17.35 -5.54
CA MET A 1 5.54 -16.20 -4.66
C MET A 1 6.41 -15.13 -5.33
N GLY A 2 7.07 -15.42 -6.45
CA GLY A 2 7.75 -14.38 -7.26
C GLY A 2 6.80 -13.38 -7.93
N GLU A 3 5.54 -13.73 -8.08
CA GLU A 3 4.53 -12.90 -8.78
C GLU A 3 4.01 -11.70 -7.95
N PHE A 4 4.28 -11.64 -6.63
CA PHE A 4 3.74 -10.62 -5.74
C PHE A 4 4.75 -9.57 -5.29
N ASN A 5 5.97 -9.63 -5.82
CA ASN A 5 7.07 -8.73 -5.50
C ASN A 5 7.42 -8.61 -3.99
N ILE A 6 7.04 -9.59 -3.17
CA ILE A 6 7.36 -9.60 -1.74
C ILE A 6 8.83 -9.98 -1.57
N PRO A 7 9.64 -9.23 -0.78
CA PRO A 7 11.03 -9.57 -0.49
C PRO A 7 11.16 -10.99 0.09
N LYS A 8 12.09 -11.80 -0.43
CA LYS A 8 12.26 -13.22 -0.05
C LYS A 8 12.36 -13.45 1.47
N ARG A 9 13.02 -12.55 2.20
CA ARG A 9 13.16 -12.60 3.67
C ARG A 9 11.81 -12.53 4.42
N LEU A 10 10.74 -12.08 3.78
CA LEU A 10 9.42 -11.91 4.37
C LEU A 10 8.44 -13.03 3.98
N HIS A 11 8.83 -13.97 3.12
CA HIS A 11 7.93 -15.02 2.61
C HIS A 11 7.43 -16.00 3.68
N THR A 12 8.14 -16.13 4.80
CA THR A 12 7.80 -17.07 5.89
C THR A 12 6.93 -16.44 6.98
N LEU A 13 6.63 -15.16 6.87
CA LEU A 13 5.80 -14.46 7.86
C LEU A 13 4.35 -14.94 7.84
N ARG A 14 3.73 -15.01 9.02
CA ARG A 14 2.30 -15.30 9.20
C ARG A 14 1.74 -14.45 10.35
N LEU A 15 0.47 -14.11 10.28
CA LEU A 15 -0.28 -13.56 11.41
C LEU A 15 -0.46 -14.63 12.50
N GLY A 16 -0.63 -14.22 13.74
CA GLY A 16 -0.80 -15.12 14.88
C GLY A 16 0.49 -15.75 15.42
N GLN A 17 1.66 -15.42 14.86
CA GLN A 17 2.94 -16.02 15.24
C GLN A 17 3.83 -15.13 16.10
N SER A 18 3.43 -13.90 16.40
CA SER A 18 4.24 -12.95 17.18
C SER A 18 3.46 -12.30 18.29
N GLU A 19 4.08 -12.11 19.44
CA GLU A 19 3.52 -11.27 20.50
C GLU A 19 3.39 -9.81 20.03
N GLY A 20 2.24 -9.18 20.33
CA GLY A 20 1.99 -7.78 20.03
C GLY A 20 1.51 -7.48 18.61
N GLU A 21 1.00 -8.48 17.89
CA GLU A 21 0.24 -8.26 16.67
C GLU A 21 -1.04 -7.47 16.95
N SER A 22 -1.40 -6.57 16.02
CA SER A 22 -2.61 -5.78 16.19
C SER A 22 -3.85 -6.61 15.86
N PRO A 23 -4.84 -6.69 16.76
CA PRO A 23 -6.13 -7.32 16.45
C PRO A 23 -6.84 -6.65 15.26
N VAL A 24 -6.56 -5.38 15.00
CA VAL A 24 -7.08 -4.64 13.85
C VAL A 24 -6.59 -5.25 12.53
N SER A 25 -5.39 -5.84 12.50
CA SER A 25 -4.87 -6.50 11.30
C SER A 25 -5.66 -7.76 10.95
N ALA A 26 -5.99 -8.59 11.95
CA ALA A 26 -6.78 -9.79 11.77
C ALA A 26 -8.23 -9.45 11.37
N ASP A 27 -8.85 -8.50 12.06
CA ASP A 27 -10.19 -8.00 11.73
C ASP A 27 -10.26 -7.43 10.30
N PHE A 28 -9.23 -6.71 9.88
CA PHE A 28 -9.14 -6.19 8.52
C PHE A 28 -9.06 -7.31 7.48
N VAL A 29 -8.26 -8.37 7.73
CA VAL A 29 -8.18 -9.53 6.84
C VAL A 29 -9.53 -10.19 6.72
N GLU A 30 -10.18 -10.49 7.84
CA GLU A 30 -11.48 -11.18 7.87
C GLU A 30 -12.57 -10.39 7.15
N ASN A 31 -12.72 -9.11 7.48
CA ASN A 31 -13.79 -8.28 6.92
C ASN A 31 -13.52 -7.81 5.48
N LEU A 32 -12.25 -7.56 5.11
CA LEU A 32 -11.92 -7.05 3.79
C LEU A 32 -12.29 -8.01 2.67
N ALA A 33 -12.05 -9.29 2.89
CA ALA A 33 -12.23 -10.27 1.84
C ALA A 33 -13.70 -10.53 1.55
N ASP A 34 -14.53 -10.56 2.57
CA ASP A 34 -15.98 -10.72 2.40
C ASP A 34 -16.54 -9.54 1.58
N HIS A 35 -16.15 -8.32 1.91
CA HIS A 35 -16.56 -7.14 1.18
C HIS A 35 -16.02 -7.10 -0.26
N TYR A 36 -14.76 -7.45 -0.50
CA TYR A 36 -14.16 -7.46 -1.83
C TYR A 36 -14.80 -8.49 -2.75
N VAL A 37 -15.05 -9.71 -2.25
CA VAL A 37 -15.67 -10.80 -3.03
C VAL A 37 -17.13 -10.46 -3.34
N THR A 38 -17.87 -9.97 -2.37
CA THR A 38 -19.27 -9.59 -2.54
C THR A 38 -19.42 -8.42 -3.52
N SER A 39 -18.59 -7.38 -3.37
CA SER A 39 -18.65 -6.19 -4.24
C SER A 39 -18.36 -6.49 -5.70
N LYS A 40 -17.41 -7.38 -6.03
CA LYS A 40 -17.14 -7.77 -7.42
C LYS A 40 -18.29 -8.55 -8.06
N ARG A 41 -19.10 -9.24 -7.27
CA ARG A 41 -20.26 -9.98 -7.77
C ARG A 41 -21.51 -9.10 -7.95
N GLU A 42 -21.62 -7.98 -7.23
CA GLU A 42 -22.85 -7.20 -7.09
C GLU A 42 -22.72 -5.73 -7.55
N ILE A 43 -21.62 -5.35 -8.22
CA ILE A 43 -21.32 -3.94 -8.62
C ILE A 43 -22.44 -3.27 -9.47
N ALA A 44 -23.42 -4.01 -9.96
CA ALA A 44 -24.49 -3.44 -10.76
C ALA A 44 -25.58 -2.68 -9.96
N ASP A 45 -25.79 -2.97 -8.65
CA ASP A 45 -26.99 -2.54 -7.94
C ASP A 45 -26.79 -1.96 -6.52
N TYR A 46 -25.53 -1.78 -6.04
CA TYR A 46 -25.31 -1.28 -4.67
C TYR A 46 -24.66 0.10 -4.61
N PRO A 47 -25.16 0.98 -3.70
CA PRO A 47 -24.44 2.21 -3.37
C PRO A 47 -23.07 1.86 -2.77
N PRO A 48 -22.04 2.71 -2.94
CA PRO A 48 -20.71 2.44 -2.40
C PRO A 48 -20.84 2.20 -0.89
N MET A 49 -20.61 0.95 -0.48
CA MET A 49 -20.67 0.60 0.93
C MET A 49 -19.50 1.27 1.66
N ALA A 50 -19.82 1.96 2.75
CA ALA A 50 -18.82 2.55 3.64
C ALA A 50 -17.83 1.46 4.07
N GLY A 51 -16.58 1.54 3.62
CA GLY A 51 -15.52 0.55 3.90
C GLY A 51 -14.85 -0.05 2.67
N ILE A 52 -15.49 -0.10 1.53
CA ILE A 52 -14.89 -0.58 0.27
C ILE A 52 -13.77 0.38 -0.15
N GLY A 53 -12.56 -0.15 -0.41
CA GLY A 53 -11.38 0.63 -0.72
C GLY A 53 -10.66 1.21 0.51
N ARG A 54 -11.21 1.05 1.72
CA ARG A 54 -10.53 1.44 2.95
C ARG A 54 -9.33 0.54 3.18
N GLY A 55 -8.17 1.17 3.46
CA GLY A 55 -6.91 0.48 3.68
C GLY A 55 -6.46 0.53 5.15
N LEU A 56 -5.24 0.03 5.38
CA LEU A 56 -4.56 0.14 6.68
C LEU A 56 -3.36 1.08 6.59
N ALA A 57 -3.10 1.84 7.65
CA ALA A 57 -1.88 2.62 7.80
C ALA A 57 -1.13 2.20 9.07
N TYR A 58 0.00 1.53 8.90
CA TYR A 58 0.94 1.23 9.99
C TYR A 58 1.85 2.42 10.21
N VAL A 59 1.68 3.08 11.35
CA VAL A 59 2.36 4.33 11.68
C VAL A 59 3.24 4.13 12.91
N GLY A 60 4.50 4.57 12.86
CA GLY A 60 5.41 4.47 14.01
C GLY A 60 6.86 4.78 13.64
N PRO A 61 7.77 4.82 14.63
CA PRO A 61 9.16 5.15 14.41
C PRO A 61 9.90 4.09 13.58
N PRO A 62 11.08 4.41 13.05
CA PRO A 62 11.96 3.41 12.43
C PRO A 62 12.24 2.25 13.39
N GLY A 63 12.28 1.02 12.87
CA GLY A 63 12.55 -0.18 13.69
C GLY A 63 11.34 -0.78 14.41
N SER A 64 10.20 -0.11 14.48
CA SER A 64 9.01 -0.59 15.20
C SER A 64 8.32 -1.83 14.59
N GLY A 65 8.79 -2.34 13.44
CA GLY A 65 8.25 -3.54 12.82
C GLY A 65 7.10 -3.32 11.83
N LYS A 66 6.81 -2.08 11.42
CA LYS A 66 5.71 -1.74 10.49
C LYS A 66 5.69 -2.58 9.22
N THR A 67 6.82 -2.61 8.50
CA THR A 67 6.93 -3.39 7.25
C THR A 67 6.67 -4.87 7.50
N THR A 68 7.15 -5.42 8.61
CA THR A 68 6.95 -6.82 8.98
C THR A 68 5.47 -7.12 9.22
N GLU A 69 4.78 -6.32 10.05
CA GLU A 69 3.36 -6.53 10.36
C GLU A 69 2.47 -6.29 9.14
N ALA A 70 2.74 -5.24 8.37
CA ALA A 70 2.02 -4.98 7.12
C ALA A 70 2.19 -6.11 6.09
N THR A 71 3.40 -6.69 6.01
CA THR A 71 3.67 -7.83 5.10
C THR A 71 2.95 -9.10 5.57
N LYS A 72 2.89 -9.36 6.88
CA LYS A 72 2.10 -10.48 7.41
C LYS A 72 0.64 -10.36 7.01
N THR A 73 0.05 -9.17 7.21
CA THR A 73 -1.33 -8.90 6.80
C THR A 73 -1.55 -9.15 5.31
N LEU A 74 -0.63 -8.66 4.47
CA LEU A 74 -0.69 -8.87 3.02
C LEU A 74 -0.64 -10.35 2.64
N ILE A 75 0.27 -11.10 3.26
CA ILE A 75 0.43 -12.55 3.02
C ILE A 75 -0.80 -13.31 3.49
N GLU A 76 -1.38 -12.94 4.65
CA GLU A 76 -2.58 -13.58 5.17
C GLU A 76 -3.77 -13.38 4.24
N ILE A 77 -3.98 -12.17 3.70
CA ILE A 77 -5.00 -11.89 2.69
C ILE A 77 -4.85 -12.84 1.49
N TYR A 78 -3.63 -13.01 1.00
CA TYR A 78 -3.37 -13.90 -0.12
C TYR A 78 -3.77 -15.35 0.18
N TYR A 79 -3.34 -15.88 1.33
CA TYR A 79 -3.58 -17.30 1.66
C TYR A 79 -5.02 -17.57 2.07
N THR A 80 -5.65 -16.68 2.82
CA THR A 80 -7.02 -16.85 3.32
C THR A 80 -8.05 -16.68 2.21
N HIS A 81 -7.83 -15.75 1.30
CA HIS A 81 -8.83 -15.34 0.32
C HIS A 81 -8.44 -15.56 -1.12
N ASN A 82 -7.23 -16.08 -1.37
CA ASN A 82 -6.68 -16.27 -2.72
C ASN A 82 -6.77 -15.00 -3.59
N LEU A 83 -6.64 -13.83 -2.95
CA LEU A 83 -6.64 -12.54 -3.65
C LEU A 83 -5.23 -12.18 -4.10
N PRO A 84 -5.03 -11.72 -5.33
CA PRO A 84 -3.75 -11.20 -5.79
C PRO A 84 -3.32 -10.01 -4.92
N VAL A 85 -2.06 -10.02 -4.50
CA VAL A 85 -1.46 -8.97 -3.67
C VAL A 85 -0.17 -8.48 -4.32
N PHE A 86 0.22 -7.25 -4.05
CA PHE A 86 1.47 -6.70 -4.56
C PHE A 86 2.18 -5.89 -3.47
N PHE A 87 3.50 -6.04 -3.38
CA PHE A 87 4.37 -5.29 -2.48
C PHE A 87 5.29 -4.38 -3.27
N ILE A 88 5.38 -3.12 -2.89
CA ILE A 88 6.38 -2.19 -3.42
C ILE A 88 6.72 -1.14 -2.36
N THR A 89 8.01 -0.72 -2.33
CA THR A 89 8.37 0.49 -1.59
C THR A 89 7.94 1.73 -2.37
N PHE A 90 7.49 2.77 -1.69
CA PHE A 90 7.08 4.00 -2.38
C PHE A 90 8.26 4.64 -3.14
N ALA A 91 9.46 4.64 -2.55
CA ALA A 91 10.67 5.10 -3.25
C ALA A 91 10.94 4.32 -4.55
N GLY A 92 10.74 2.99 -4.53
CA GLY A 92 10.85 2.14 -5.72
C GLY A 92 9.84 2.49 -6.80
N TYR A 93 8.58 2.70 -6.41
CA TYR A 93 7.54 3.17 -7.32
C TYR A 93 7.90 4.51 -7.97
N ILE A 94 8.32 5.49 -7.18
CA ILE A 94 8.73 6.81 -7.68
C ILE A 94 9.94 6.71 -8.62
N SER A 95 10.92 5.85 -8.30
CA SER A 95 12.06 5.62 -9.18
C SER A 95 11.63 5.09 -10.55
N MET A 96 10.74 4.09 -10.58
CA MET A 96 10.19 3.56 -11.84
C MET A 96 9.39 4.59 -12.62
N ARG A 97 8.59 5.42 -11.97
CA ARG A 97 7.84 6.52 -12.61
C ARG A 97 8.78 7.53 -13.28
N LYS A 98 9.88 7.90 -12.60
CA LYS A 98 10.90 8.79 -13.17
C LYS A 98 11.64 8.15 -14.34
N GLU A 99 12.02 6.87 -14.22
CA GLU A 99 12.67 6.11 -15.29
C GLU A 99 11.76 6.03 -16.52
N GLN A 100 10.50 5.63 -16.35
CA GLN A 100 9.51 5.57 -17.43
C GLN A 100 9.42 6.88 -18.19
N TRP A 101 9.38 8.00 -17.47
CA TRP A 101 9.34 9.30 -18.11
C TRP A 101 10.61 9.60 -18.93
N GLY A 102 11.78 9.22 -18.40
CA GLY A 102 13.06 9.35 -19.09
C GLY A 102 13.21 8.47 -20.34
N LEU A 103 12.48 7.34 -20.40
CA LEU A 103 12.50 6.41 -21.55
C LEU A 103 11.49 6.80 -22.63
N ASN A 104 10.53 7.66 -22.32
CA ASN A 104 9.47 8.02 -23.24
C ASN A 104 10.04 8.59 -24.56
N ASN A 105 9.64 7.99 -25.68
CA ASN A 105 10.09 8.36 -27.04
C ASN A 105 11.60 8.15 -27.31
N ARG A 106 12.30 7.27 -26.57
CA ARG A 106 13.68 6.89 -26.88
C ARG A 106 13.71 5.60 -27.69
N PRO A 107 14.29 5.59 -28.90
CA PRO A 107 14.41 4.37 -29.69
C PRO A 107 15.24 3.31 -28.95
N GLY A 108 14.81 2.04 -29.01
CA GLY A 108 15.51 0.90 -28.42
C GLY A 108 15.27 0.71 -26.92
N THR A 109 14.27 1.40 -26.36
CA THR A 109 13.90 1.29 -24.93
C THR A 109 12.49 0.69 -24.73
N GLU A 110 11.88 0.18 -25.80
CA GLU A 110 10.49 -0.28 -25.81
C GLU A 110 10.24 -1.41 -24.82
N ASP A 111 11.11 -2.42 -24.77
CA ASP A 111 11.00 -3.56 -23.86
C ASP A 111 11.08 -3.09 -22.40
N ARG A 112 12.07 -2.24 -22.10
CA ARG A 112 12.23 -1.69 -20.73
C ARG A 112 11.07 -0.81 -20.33
N TRP A 113 10.55 0.00 -21.23
CA TRP A 113 9.36 0.80 -21.00
C TRP A 113 8.14 -0.08 -20.72
N SER A 114 7.95 -1.15 -21.48
CA SER A 114 6.87 -2.12 -21.32
C SER A 114 6.92 -2.84 -19.98
N ASP A 115 8.11 -3.28 -19.55
CA ASP A 115 8.31 -3.93 -18.24
C ASP A 115 7.93 -2.99 -17.09
N ILE A 116 8.37 -1.74 -17.15
CA ILE A 116 8.05 -0.73 -16.14
C ILE A 116 6.55 -0.44 -16.14
N GLN A 117 5.93 -0.29 -17.32
CA GLN A 117 4.51 -0.06 -17.46
C GLN A 117 3.70 -1.21 -16.85
N SER A 118 4.07 -2.46 -17.15
CA SER A 118 3.42 -3.65 -16.57
C SER A 118 3.48 -3.65 -15.02
N THR A 119 4.62 -3.25 -14.45
CA THR A 119 4.76 -3.14 -13.00
C THR A 119 3.89 -2.01 -12.43
N ILE A 120 3.86 -0.84 -13.09
CA ILE A 120 3.00 0.28 -12.70
C ILE A 120 1.52 -0.11 -12.76
N ASP A 121 1.12 -0.84 -13.79
CA ASP A 121 -0.24 -1.34 -13.93
C ASP A 121 -0.58 -2.35 -12.83
N SER A 122 0.35 -3.19 -12.45
CA SER A 122 0.20 -4.08 -11.28
C SER A 122 0.02 -3.29 -9.98
N VAL A 123 0.80 -2.23 -9.75
CA VAL A 123 0.65 -1.35 -8.58
C VAL A 123 -0.71 -0.67 -8.55
N LYS A 124 -1.21 -0.22 -9.71
CA LYS A 124 -2.50 0.48 -9.80
C LYS A 124 -3.70 -0.45 -9.63
N ASN A 125 -3.63 -1.67 -10.19
CA ASN A 125 -4.81 -2.50 -10.41
C ASN A 125 -4.85 -3.77 -9.54
N THR A 126 -3.77 -4.12 -8.82
CA THR A 126 -3.82 -5.30 -7.94
C THR A 126 -4.91 -5.14 -6.87
N PRO A 127 -5.65 -6.18 -6.53
CA PRO A 127 -6.69 -6.11 -5.49
C PRO A 127 -6.21 -5.49 -4.19
N VAL A 128 -5.09 -5.96 -3.64
CA VAL A 128 -4.52 -5.39 -2.41
C VAL A 128 -3.05 -5.03 -2.63
N LEU A 129 -2.72 -3.78 -2.38
CA LEU A 129 -1.37 -3.23 -2.49
C LEU A 129 -0.79 -2.97 -1.10
N LEU A 130 0.47 -3.37 -0.87
CA LEU A 130 1.29 -2.83 0.22
C LEU A 130 2.29 -1.82 -0.36
N LEU A 131 2.09 -0.55 0.01
CA LEU A 131 2.98 0.57 -0.32
C LEU A 131 3.84 0.88 0.92
N ASP A 132 5.09 0.41 0.88
CA ASP A 132 5.98 0.44 2.05
C ASP A 132 6.83 1.72 2.10
N ASP A 133 7.11 2.20 3.31
CA ASP A 133 7.99 3.33 3.60
C ASP A 133 7.56 4.67 2.97
N VAL A 134 6.27 4.99 2.99
CA VAL A 134 5.75 6.29 2.54
C VAL A 134 6.28 7.41 3.45
N GLY A 135 6.82 8.47 2.83
CA GLY A 135 7.37 9.65 3.50
C GLY A 135 8.89 9.70 3.58
N LYS A 136 9.61 8.62 3.25
CA LYS A 136 11.08 8.64 3.19
C LYS A 136 11.64 9.35 1.95
N GLU A 137 10.87 9.46 0.91
CA GLU A 137 11.21 10.17 -0.33
C GLU A 137 11.20 11.69 -0.18
N MET A 138 10.85 12.20 1.00
CA MET A 138 10.70 13.64 1.28
C MET A 138 12.02 14.39 1.35
N ASP A 139 13.16 13.71 1.48
CA ASP A 139 14.47 14.31 1.42
C ASP A 139 14.78 14.77 -0.02
N GLY A 140 14.45 16.02 -0.34
CA GLY A 140 14.68 16.63 -1.66
C GLY A 140 13.47 16.62 -2.60
N VAL A 141 12.26 16.64 -2.07
CA VAL A 141 11.02 16.52 -2.82
C VAL A 141 10.81 17.62 -3.86
N SER A 142 10.89 17.21 -5.10
CA SER A 142 10.04 17.77 -6.14
C SER A 142 8.58 17.40 -5.81
N GLY A 143 7.61 18.32 -5.97
CA GLY A 143 6.18 18.03 -5.78
C GLY A 143 5.64 16.86 -6.61
N PHE A 144 6.51 16.17 -7.38
CA PHE A 144 6.24 14.98 -8.17
C PHE A 144 5.86 13.76 -7.30
N ALA A 145 6.67 13.42 -6.27
CA ALA A 145 6.38 12.27 -5.41
C ALA A 145 5.06 12.45 -4.65
N ALA A 146 4.81 13.66 -4.13
CA ALA A 146 3.56 13.98 -3.45
C ALA A 146 2.34 13.86 -4.39
N LYS A 147 2.46 14.33 -5.64
CA LYS A 147 1.40 14.20 -6.65
C LYS A 147 1.16 12.74 -7.05
N GLU A 148 2.22 11.97 -7.27
CA GLU A 148 2.10 10.54 -7.60
C GLU A 148 1.45 9.75 -6.46
N LEU A 149 1.78 10.06 -5.20
CA LEU A 149 1.14 9.44 -4.03
C LEU A 149 -0.36 9.75 -4.01
N ASP A 150 -0.73 11.02 -4.13
CA ASP A 150 -2.13 11.47 -4.11
C ASP A 150 -2.93 10.81 -5.23
N LEU A 151 -2.41 10.81 -6.45
CA LEU A 151 -3.05 10.19 -7.61
C LEU A 151 -3.23 8.68 -7.42
N LEU A 152 -2.19 7.97 -7.00
CA LEU A 152 -2.23 6.52 -6.80
C LEU A 152 -3.26 6.13 -5.74
N LEU A 153 -3.20 6.78 -4.56
CA LEU A 153 -4.07 6.42 -3.45
C LEU A 153 -5.53 6.75 -3.73
N ARG A 154 -5.81 7.90 -4.35
CA ARG A 154 -7.19 8.28 -4.71
C ARG A 154 -7.76 7.40 -5.81
N GLN A 155 -6.98 7.09 -6.84
CA GLN A 155 -7.43 6.18 -7.89
C GLN A 155 -7.80 4.83 -7.29
N ARG A 156 -6.91 4.21 -6.51
CA ARG A 156 -7.16 2.90 -5.91
C ARG A 156 -8.37 2.93 -4.96
N HIS A 157 -8.50 3.99 -4.16
CA HIS A 157 -9.66 4.15 -3.27
C HIS A 157 -10.97 4.28 -4.05
N ALA A 158 -10.99 5.06 -5.12
CA ALA A 158 -12.16 5.21 -6.01
C ALA A 158 -12.53 3.89 -6.72
N ASP A 159 -11.53 3.08 -7.06
CA ASP A 159 -11.70 1.76 -7.69
C ASP A 159 -11.98 0.63 -6.66
N ALA A 160 -12.23 0.99 -5.39
CA ALA A 160 -12.46 0.06 -4.27
C ALA A 160 -11.30 -0.95 -4.08
N LEU A 161 -10.06 -0.55 -4.36
CA LEU A 161 -8.85 -1.35 -4.22
C LEU A 161 -8.08 -0.96 -2.95
N PRO A 162 -8.18 -1.73 -1.86
CA PRO A 162 -7.52 -1.41 -0.61
C PRO A 162 -6.01 -1.27 -0.75
N THR A 163 -5.45 -0.29 -0.01
CA THR A 163 -4.01 -0.09 0.06
C THR A 163 -3.56 -0.15 1.51
N ILE A 164 -2.57 -0.99 1.80
CA ILE A 164 -1.86 -1.01 3.07
C ILE A 164 -0.66 -0.08 2.93
N VAL A 165 -0.50 0.88 3.84
CA VAL A 165 0.67 1.77 3.84
C VAL A 165 1.48 1.61 5.10
N THR A 166 2.81 1.74 5.02
CA THR A 166 3.66 1.93 6.18
C THR A 166 4.31 3.31 6.11
N THR A 167 4.38 4.00 7.23
CA THR A 167 4.93 5.35 7.28
C THR A 167 5.48 5.70 8.66
N ASN A 168 6.52 6.53 8.70
CA ASN A 168 7.01 7.13 9.93
C ASN A 168 6.25 8.44 10.28
N ILE A 169 5.48 8.98 9.32
CA ILE A 169 4.78 10.26 9.46
C ILE A 169 3.36 9.98 9.98
N PRO A 170 2.98 10.49 11.16
CA PRO A 170 1.61 10.38 11.65
C PRO A 170 0.59 10.91 10.62
N LEU A 171 -0.54 10.22 10.42
CA LEU A 171 -1.55 10.67 9.46
C LEU A 171 -2.08 12.08 9.76
N SER A 172 -2.04 12.50 11.03
CA SER A 172 -2.38 13.87 11.44
C SER A 172 -1.39 14.93 10.94
N GLN A 173 -0.20 14.54 10.51
CA GLN A 173 0.82 15.44 9.94
C GLN A 173 0.80 15.45 8.41
N TRP A 174 -0.01 14.61 7.76
CA TRP A 174 -0.11 14.59 6.31
C TRP A 174 -0.67 15.91 5.73
N ASP A 175 -1.44 16.65 6.53
CA ASP A 175 -1.93 17.99 6.17
C ASP A 175 -0.77 18.96 5.90
N THR A 176 0.26 18.92 6.74
CA THR A 176 1.44 19.80 6.63
C THR A 176 2.53 19.23 5.75
N THR A 177 2.65 17.88 5.71
CA THR A 177 3.69 17.20 4.93
C THR A 177 3.38 17.20 3.44
N TYR A 178 2.14 16.92 3.09
CA TYR A 178 1.68 16.88 1.69
C TYR A 178 0.78 18.09 1.37
N ASN A 179 -0.42 18.10 1.88
CA ASN A 179 -1.38 19.22 1.86
C ASN A 179 -2.66 18.85 2.64
N ALA A 180 -3.50 19.83 2.95
CA ALA A 180 -4.73 19.64 3.73
C ALA A 180 -5.71 18.60 3.10
N SER A 181 -5.80 18.57 1.76
CA SER A 181 -6.65 17.62 1.05
C SER A 181 -6.17 16.17 1.24
N MET A 182 -4.85 15.96 1.19
CA MET A 182 -4.25 14.64 1.39
C MET A 182 -4.39 14.15 2.83
N GLY A 183 -4.26 15.05 3.81
CA GLY A 183 -4.47 14.71 5.21
C GLY A 183 -5.92 14.34 5.51
N SER A 184 -6.90 15.07 4.93
CA SER A 184 -8.31 14.72 5.05
C SER A 184 -8.61 13.35 4.43
N PHE A 185 -8.13 13.12 3.21
CA PHE A 185 -8.25 11.86 2.51
C PHE A 185 -7.64 10.69 3.30
N ALA A 186 -6.44 10.85 3.85
CA ALA A 186 -5.78 9.79 4.60
C ALA A 186 -6.56 9.36 5.85
N ARG A 187 -7.21 10.30 6.53
CA ARG A 187 -8.08 10.00 7.69
C ARG A 187 -9.34 9.23 7.32
N GLU A 188 -9.87 9.46 6.13
CA GLU A 188 -11.03 8.76 5.58
C GLU A 188 -10.65 7.37 5.04
N ALA A 189 -9.58 7.31 4.24
CA ALA A 189 -9.20 6.13 3.47
C ALA A 189 -8.48 5.05 4.30
N PHE A 190 -7.94 5.37 5.49
CA PHE A 190 -7.13 4.42 6.25
C PHE A 190 -7.62 4.20 7.68
N THR A 191 -7.67 2.94 8.08
CA THR A 191 -7.69 2.56 9.50
C THR A 191 -6.26 2.57 10.03
N ARG A 192 -5.98 3.37 11.06
CA ARG A 192 -4.65 3.58 11.60
C ARG A 192 -4.27 2.52 12.63
N ILE A 193 -3.10 1.92 12.47
CA ILE A 193 -2.43 1.06 13.44
C ILE A 193 -1.17 1.76 13.92
N VAL A 194 -1.11 2.11 15.21
CA VAL A 194 0.06 2.77 15.79
C VAL A 194 1.00 1.69 16.34
N MET A 195 2.20 1.63 15.78
CA MET A 195 3.25 0.73 16.23
C MET A 195 4.05 1.38 17.37
N ALA A 196 4.24 0.62 18.46
CA ALA A 196 4.95 1.12 19.64
C ALA A 196 6.42 1.46 19.34
N ASP A 197 6.97 2.35 20.16
CA ASP A 197 8.35 2.87 20.11
C ASP A 197 9.40 1.84 20.59
N LYS A 198 9.20 0.57 20.29
CA LYS A 198 10.13 -0.50 20.65
C LYS A 198 10.89 -0.93 19.41
N ASP A 199 12.19 -0.62 19.36
CA ASP A 199 13.05 -1.13 18.25
C ASP A 199 13.11 -2.66 18.32
N ARG A 200 12.59 -3.32 17.29
CA ARG A 200 12.55 -4.78 17.17
C ARG A 200 13.72 -5.35 16.36
N ARG A 201 14.76 -4.53 16.10
CA ARG A 201 15.95 -4.95 15.34
C ARG A 201 17.07 -5.50 16.23
N CYS A 202 16.88 -5.48 17.57
CA CYS A 202 17.83 -6.01 18.55
C CYS A 202 17.50 -7.46 18.87
#